data_01d21c8c855b3f3eac0151fca6c9bc0d
#
_entry.id   01d21c8c855b3f3eac0151fca6c9bc0d
#
_cell.length_a   1.000
_cell.length_b   1.000
_cell.length_c   1.000
_cell.angle_alpha   90.00
_cell.angle_beta   90.00
_cell.angle_gamma   90.00
#
_symmetry.space_group_name_H-M   'P 1'
#
loop_
_entity.id
_entity.type
_entity.pdbx_description
1 polymer ?
#
loop_
_entity_poly.entity_id
_entity_poly.type
_entity_poly.pdbx_seq_one_letter_code
_entity_poly.pdbx_strand_id
1 'polypeptide(L)'
;MAVTFEDLKNLISELRNDLSRYDIQDVFGYAFVELSGIDWTKPQEMNLHSPFRQCGYIASLALSVEESDRRLPLDEQAWKAVCDKANVIYNYYALKYFPKDGNFSKMTMEAHDQGGIAMVSFLLNLSTSVQASAEQIREDILSLYTPFSTGIEKELGISVSEIVNICNFVGKTLQSRLDKGPARLVECYQQYREQLESGIDPEIAEANARRCMDESATQNFTEMGIIKFGEIEGAFSTDSANAFANLFAQKRASTSNPDDIIFPTEDLSVSLKPLAKLGDGNFALITGNHLVLAAQENFYKCLERMGLLERFNRHKGEFLEDKACHLLQGIIGNGAKYYQSVYETPDDQDEHDLLIVYKRALLIVECKAKRIRKGFRDVEESFPRIKDDFKAYIQEGYDQARQLEKLILNQPETKLYSQGGAVALIVKQSQFDQIEKIVVTYENEGILATKLSLLLELDAGDSFPLCLNMHNLRQLSSYKKYIRLTAKRFIEYIKQRKLTHGKIANDDELDIFGFFLKKNGLHEIIEADCDLFCIPPGFSSMFDEAYIKEKFPDNPPKKEKPGRNDPCHCGSGKKYKRCHGS
;
A
#
# COMPACT_ATOMS: atom_id res chain seq x y z
N MET A 1 -9.31 -17.16 24.64
CA MET A 1 -10.52 -16.51 25.21
C MET A 1 -10.94 -15.44 24.19
N ALA A 2 -12.22 -15.37 23.80
CA ALA A 2 -12.66 -14.33 22.86
C ALA A 2 -12.65 -12.99 23.60
N VAL A 3 -11.87 -12.04 23.11
CA VAL A 3 -11.79 -10.67 23.63
C VAL A 3 -13.15 -10.00 23.38
N THR A 4 -13.79 -9.44 24.40
CA THR A 4 -15.03 -8.67 24.26
C THR A 4 -14.72 -7.23 23.82
N PHE A 5 -15.75 -6.48 23.41
CA PHE A 5 -15.56 -5.05 23.07
C PHE A 5 -15.13 -4.22 24.30
N GLU A 6 -15.57 -4.60 25.49
CA GLU A 6 -15.14 -3.93 26.74
C GLU A 6 -13.68 -4.29 27.07
N ASP A 7 -13.27 -5.54 26.86
CA ASP A 7 -11.86 -5.92 26.99
C ASP A 7 -10.96 -5.14 26.01
N LEU A 8 -11.45 -4.90 24.77
CA LEU A 8 -10.75 -4.08 23.80
C LEU A 8 -10.52 -2.65 24.30
N LYS A 9 -11.57 -2.01 24.85
CA LYS A 9 -11.44 -0.66 25.41
C LYS A 9 -10.44 -0.61 26.56
N ASN A 10 -10.48 -1.62 27.45
CA ASN A 10 -9.55 -1.73 28.56
C ASN A 10 -8.11 -1.88 28.07
N LEU A 11 -7.87 -2.73 27.06
CA LEU A 11 -6.55 -2.92 26.46
C LEU A 11 -6.03 -1.63 25.81
N ILE A 12 -6.88 -0.88 25.11
CA ILE A 12 -6.51 0.42 24.52
C ILE A 12 -6.16 1.43 25.62
N SER A 13 -6.97 1.49 26.68
CA SER A 13 -6.73 2.37 27.82
C SER A 13 -5.43 2.02 28.57
N GLU A 14 -5.14 0.73 28.75
CA GLU A 14 -3.90 0.25 29.34
C GLU A 14 -2.69 0.63 28.49
N LEU A 15 -2.74 0.38 27.17
CA LEU A 15 -1.65 0.73 26.26
C LEU A 15 -1.39 2.25 26.27
N ARG A 16 -2.47 3.05 26.23
CA ARG A 16 -2.40 4.50 26.31
C ARG A 16 -1.76 4.97 27.62
N ASN A 17 -2.12 4.33 28.75
CA ASN A 17 -1.56 4.63 30.05
C ASN A 17 -0.07 4.24 30.16
N ASP A 18 0.33 3.11 29.58
CA ASP A 18 1.74 2.74 29.50
C ASP A 18 2.54 3.77 28.69
N LEU A 19 2.00 4.18 27.52
CA LEU A 19 2.63 5.18 26.64
C LEU A 19 2.77 6.56 27.33
N SER A 20 1.92 6.88 28.34
CA SER A 20 2.03 8.13 29.10
C SER A 20 3.37 8.23 29.86
N ARG A 21 3.99 7.10 30.19
CA ARG A 21 5.22 7.01 30.98
C ARG A 21 6.50 7.21 30.18
N TYR A 22 6.42 7.15 28.85
CA TYR A 22 7.58 7.25 27.97
C TYR A 22 7.69 8.61 27.33
N ASP A 23 8.91 9.08 27.11
CA ASP A 23 9.15 10.28 26.32
C ASP A 23 8.65 10.10 24.89
N ILE A 24 8.02 11.12 24.36
CA ILE A 24 7.45 11.06 23.00
C ILE A 24 8.54 10.87 21.94
N GLN A 25 9.74 11.42 22.17
CA GLN A 25 10.89 11.23 21.30
C GLN A 25 11.28 9.75 21.22
N ASP A 26 11.32 9.06 22.37
CA ASP A 26 11.67 7.64 22.41
C ASP A 26 10.62 6.78 21.71
N VAL A 27 9.33 7.05 21.93
CA VAL A 27 8.23 6.32 21.24
C VAL A 27 8.34 6.46 19.73
N PHE A 28 8.57 7.68 19.22
CA PHE A 28 8.75 7.91 17.79
C PHE A 28 10.07 7.31 17.28
N GLY A 29 11.14 7.35 18.07
CA GLY A 29 12.42 6.77 17.74
C GLY A 29 12.35 5.24 17.58
N TYR A 30 11.72 4.54 18.52
CA TYR A 30 11.52 3.09 18.43
C TYR A 30 10.59 2.72 17.25
N ALA A 31 9.53 3.48 17.01
CA ALA A 31 8.66 3.28 15.84
C ALA A 31 9.42 3.52 14.52
N PHE A 32 10.34 4.49 14.48
CA PHE A 32 11.22 4.73 13.33
C PHE A 32 12.15 3.53 13.09
N VAL A 33 12.78 3.01 14.14
CA VAL A 33 13.67 1.83 14.08
C VAL A 33 12.87 0.60 13.61
N GLU A 34 11.70 0.36 14.19
CA GLU A 34 10.81 -0.75 13.81
C GLU A 34 10.54 -0.76 12.30
N LEU A 35 10.21 0.41 11.71
CA LEU A 35 9.94 0.50 10.28
C LEU A 35 11.18 0.49 9.40
N SER A 36 12.31 1.01 9.88
CA SER A 36 13.54 1.10 9.09
C SER A 36 14.33 -0.20 9.07
N GLY A 37 14.17 -1.04 10.11
CA GLY A 37 14.86 -2.31 10.28
C GLY A 37 14.13 -3.53 9.72
N ILE A 38 12.95 -3.36 9.11
CA ILE A 38 12.14 -4.48 8.64
C ILE A 38 12.85 -5.24 7.52
N ASP A 39 13.09 -6.51 7.73
CA ASP A 39 13.40 -7.49 6.70
C ASP A 39 12.09 -8.14 6.21
N TRP A 40 11.52 -7.61 5.14
CA TRP A 40 10.27 -8.09 4.54
C TRP A 40 10.34 -9.54 4.02
N THR A 41 11.57 -10.10 3.92
CA THR A 41 11.75 -11.51 3.57
C THR A 41 11.53 -12.45 4.75
N LYS A 42 11.49 -11.90 5.98
CA LYS A 42 11.34 -12.63 7.23
C LYS A 42 10.21 -12.09 8.10
N PRO A 43 8.97 -12.16 7.63
CA PRO A 43 7.83 -11.61 8.37
C PRO A 43 7.62 -12.19 9.77
N GLN A 44 8.14 -13.40 10.04
CA GLN A 44 8.11 -14.04 11.34
C GLN A 44 9.03 -13.39 12.40
N GLU A 45 9.97 -12.56 11.98
CA GLU A 45 10.88 -11.83 12.86
C GLU A 45 10.36 -10.41 13.21
N MET A 46 9.22 -9.99 12.66
CA MET A 46 8.63 -8.68 12.94
C MET A 46 7.94 -8.66 14.29
N ASN A 47 8.13 -7.59 15.07
CA ASN A 47 7.41 -7.38 16.32
C ASN A 47 5.92 -7.04 16.11
N LEU A 48 5.58 -6.41 15.00
CA LEU A 48 4.23 -5.96 14.67
C LEU A 48 3.67 -6.68 13.43
N HIS A 49 2.39 -7.01 13.44
CA HIS A 49 1.71 -7.69 12.33
C HIS A 49 1.51 -6.77 11.12
N SER A 50 1.31 -5.48 11.37
CA SER A 50 1.18 -4.43 10.36
C SER A 50 1.99 -3.20 10.79
N PRO A 51 3.33 -3.25 10.69
CA PRO A 51 4.21 -2.28 11.32
C PRO A 51 3.88 -0.83 10.97
N PHE A 52 3.63 -0.52 9.70
CA PHE A 52 3.34 0.84 9.25
C PHE A 52 2.10 1.44 9.94
N ARG A 53 1.02 0.67 10.02
CA ARG A 53 -0.24 1.11 10.63
C ARG A 53 -0.17 1.10 12.16
N GLN A 54 0.42 0.07 12.72
CA GLN A 54 0.51 -0.07 14.18
C GLN A 54 1.49 0.94 14.80
N CYS A 55 2.61 1.26 14.15
CA CYS A 55 3.47 2.36 14.59
C CYS A 55 2.73 3.72 14.56
N GLY A 56 1.95 4.00 13.51
CA GLY A 56 1.11 5.19 13.45
C GLY A 56 0.04 5.22 14.55
N TYR A 57 -0.55 4.07 14.87
CA TYR A 57 -1.51 3.94 15.96
C TYR A 57 -0.88 4.18 17.34
N ILE A 58 0.24 3.53 17.64
CA ILE A 58 1.01 3.71 18.87
C ILE A 58 1.40 5.18 19.05
N ALA A 59 1.91 5.82 18.00
CA ALA A 59 2.26 7.24 18.03
C ALA A 59 1.05 8.16 18.29
N SER A 60 -0.10 7.86 17.67
CA SER A 60 -1.34 8.62 17.89
C SER A 60 -1.85 8.48 19.32
N LEU A 61 -1.77 7.27 19.90
CA LEU A 61 -2.09 7.05 21.31
C LEU A 61 -1.14 7.82 22.24
N ALA A 62 0.18 7.76 21.98
CA ALA A 62 1.18 8.48 22.77
C ALA A 62 0.98 10.00 22.73
N LEU A 63 0.61 10.54 21.56
CA LEU A 63 0.31 11.96 21.40
C LEU A 63 -0.99 12.38 22.09
N SER A 64 -1.95 11.46 22.25
CA SER A 64 -3.27 11.75 22.82
C SER A 64 -3.30 11.77 24.35
N VAL A 65 -2.21 11.44 25.01
CA VAL A 65 -2.15 11.29 26.46
C VAL A 65 -1.12 12.25 27.05
N GLU A 66 -1.48 12.86 28.20
CA GLU A 66 -0.54 13.69 28.98
C GLU A 66 0.64 12.84 29.45
N GLU A 67 1.82 13.46 29.48
CA GLU A 67 3.02 12.82 29.99
C GLU A 67 2.93 12.62 31.50
N SER A 68 3.22 11.41 31.96
CA SER A 68 3.21 11.07 33.38
C SER A 68 4.41 11.68 34.12
N ASP A 69 4.20 12.15 35.36
CA ASP A 69 5.29 12.57 36.25
C ASP A 69 6.29 11.43 36.54
N ARG A 70 5.85 10.17 36.42
CA ARG A 70 6.69 8.98 36.58
C ARG A 70 7.19 8.49 35.22
N ARG A 71 8.20 9.16 34.69
CA ARG A 71 8.86 8.73 33.46
C ARG A 71 9.64 7.43 33.66
N LEU A 72 9.57 6.58 32.67
CA LEU A 72 10.37 5.36 32.56
C LEU A 72 11.20 5.42 31.29
N PRO A 73 12.42 4.82 31.30
CA PRO A 73 13.15 4.63 30.04
C PRO A 73 12.37 3.67 29.14
N LEU A 74 12.31 3.96 27.85
CA LEU A 74 11.80 3.03 26.85
C LEU A 74 12.99 2.22 26.33
N ASP A 75 13.13 0.99 26.78
CA ASP A 75 14.10 0.03 26.27
C ASP A 75 13.45 -0.98 25.31
N GLU A 76 14.25 -1.88 24.74
CA GLU A 76 13.79 -2.88 23.78
C GLU A 76 12.70 -3.81 24.37
N GLN A 77 12.83 -4.18 25.65
CA GLN A 77 11.85 -5.04 26.33
C GLN A 77 10.50 -4.30 26.53
N ALA A 78 10.57 -3.03 26.92
CA ALA A 78 9.38 -2.18 27.08
C ALA A 78 8.72 -1.92 25.72
N TRP A 79 9.50 -1.66 24.67
CA TRP A 79 8.97 -1.52 23.32
C TRP A 79 8.28 -2.79 22.84
N LYS A 80 8.89 -3.95 23.05
CA LYS A 80 8.27 -5.23 22.72
C LYS A 80 6.92 -5.41 23.44
N ALA A 81 6.82 -5.05 24.70
CA ALA A 81 5.55 -5.11 25.44
C ALA A 81 4.47 -4.18 24.85
N VAL A 82 4.86 -2.99 24.37
CA VAL A 82 3.97 -2.07 23.62
C VAL A 82 3.50 -2.72 22.32
N CYS A 83 4.41 -3.32 21.55
CA CYS A 83 4.09 -4.03 20.30
C CYS A 83 3.14 -5.21 20.55
N ASP A 84 3.39 -6.02 21.58
CA ASP A 84 2.56 -7.17 21.92
C ASP A 84 1.12 -6.73 22.26
N LYS A 85 0.93 -5.65 23.04
CA LYS A 85 -0.39 -5.08 23.30
C LYS A 85 -1.07 -4.55 22.03
N ALA A 86 -0.33 -3.83 21.19
CA ALA A 86 -0.85 -3.36 19.91
C ALA A 86 -1.28 -4.52 19.00
N ASN A 87 -0.54 -5.63 18.98
CA ASN A 87 -0.92 -6.84 18.25
C ASN A 87 -2.21 -7.45 18.78
N VAL A 88 -2.40 -7.52 20.10
CA VAL A 88 -3.64 -8.04 20.71
C VAL A 88 -4.84 -7.17 20.31
N ILE A 89 -4.69 -5.83 20.33
CA ILE A 89 -5.73 -4.89 19.90
C ILE A 89 -6.11 -5.11 18.43
N TYR A 90 -5.14 -5.29 17.56
CA TYR A 90 -5.37 -5.53 16.13
C TYR A 90 -5.96 -6.91 15.85
N ASN A 91 -5.51 -7.93 16.58
CA ASN A 91 -6.06 -9.28 16.47
C ASN A 91 -7.54 -9.37 16.89
N TYR A 92 -8.01 -8.48 17.76
CA TYR A 92 -9.42 -8.39 18.09
C TYR A 92 -10.27 -8.21 16.82
N TYR A 93 -9.89 -7.31 15.93
CA TYR A 93 -10.62 -7.06 14.69
C TYR A 93 -10.52 -8.23 13.71
N ALA A 94 -9.35 -8.84 13.58
CA ALA A 94 -9.17 -10.01 12.73
C ALA A 94 -9.99 -11.23 13.24
N LEU A 95 -10.02 -11.45 14.55
CA LEU A 95 -10.67 -12.61 15.15
C LEU A 95 -12.18 -12.40 15.38
N LYS A 96 -12.70 -11.18 15.36
CA LYS A 96 -14.11 -10.89 15.59
C LYS A 96 -15.05 -11.63 14.63
N TYR A 97 -14.57 -11.88 13.41
CA TYR A 97 -15.33 -12.54 12.35
C TYR A 97 -15.29 -14.06 12.39
N PHE A 98 -14.44 -14.62 13.26
CA PHE A 98 -14.34 -16.06 13.44
C PHE A 98 -15.25 -16.55 14.56
N PRO A 99 -15.78 -17.79 14.46
CA PRO A 99 -16.59 -18.37 15.53
C PRO A 99 -15.81 -18.39 16.84
N LYS A 100 -16.42 -17.91 17.92
CA LYS A 100 -15.79 -17.83 19.24
C LYS A 100 -15.32 -19.19 19.77
N ASP A 101 -15.97 -20.29 19.34
CA ASP A 101 -15.62 -21.68 19.68
C ASP A 101 -14.63 -22.31 18.68
N GLY A 102 -14.17 -21.55 17.68
CA GLY A 102 -13.28 -22.04 16.62
C GLY A 102 -13.93 -23.08 15.69
N ASN A 103 -15.25 -23.29 15.80
CA ASN A 103 -15.94 -24.29 15.02
C ASN A 103 -16.57 -23.71 13.75
N PHE A 104 -15.76 -23.59 12.71
CA PHE A 104 -16.17 -23.08 11.40
C PHE A 104 -17.29 -23.91 10.73
N SER A 105 -17.45 -25.19 11.10
CA SER A 105 -18.49 -26.04 10.52
C SER A 105 -19.92 -25.64 10.90
N LYS A 106 -20.07 -24.78 11.89
CA LYS A 106 -21.37 -24.24 12.32
C LYS A 106 -21.73 -22.90 11.65
N MET A 107 -20.79 -22.28 10.94
CA MET A 107 -21.09 -21.05 10.19
C MET A 107 -21.93 -21.39 8.96
N THR A 108 -22.97 -20.60 8.71
CA THR A 108 -23.62 -20.63 7.39
C THR A 108 -22.66 -20.07 6.35
N MET A 109 -22.74 -20.50 5.10
CA MET A 109 -21.94 -19.96 4.01
C MET A 109 -22.11 -18.44 3.91
N GLU A 110 -23.33 -17.94 4.05
CA GLU A 110 -23.63 -16.51 4.05
C GLU A 110 -22.93 -15.76 5.19
N ALA A 111 -22.94 -16.26 6.41
CA ALA A 111 -22.25 -15.66 7.54
C ALA A 111 -20.71 -15.72 7.37
N HIS A 112 -20.20 -16.80 6.77
CA HIS A 112 -18.78 -16.96 6.43
C HIS A 112 -18.36 -15.91 5.39
N ASP A 113 -19.14 -15.72 4.33
CA ASP A 113 -18.83 -14.78 3.26
C ASP A 113 -18.94 -13.32 3.76
N GLN A 114 -20.00 -12.99 4.51
CA GLN A 114 -20.17 -11.66 5.12
C GLN A 114 -19.04 -11.35 6.11
N GLY A 115 -18.70 -12.29 6.98
CA GLY A 115 -17.59 -12.15 7.92
C GLY A 115 -16.25 -12.02 7.19
N GLY A 116 -16.03 -12.81 6.15
CA GLY A 116 -14.85 -12.74 5.30
C GLY A 116 -14.69 -11.38 4.61
N ILE A 117 -15.77 -10.84 4.01
CA ILE A 117 -15.77 -9.53 3.34
C ILE A 117 -15.50 -8.40 4.34
N ALA A 118 -16.11 -8.43 5.50
CA ALA A 118 -15.89 -7.43 6.54
C ALA A 118 -14.47 -7.50 7.11
N MET A 119 -13.93 -8.71 7.33
CA MET A 119 -12.53 -8.92 7.71
C MET A 119 -11.56 -8.36 6.67
N VAL A 120 -11.86 -8.56 5.39
CA VAL A 120 -11.07 -8.04 4.28
C VAL A 120 -10.99 -6.53 4.28
N SER A 121 -12.11 -5.82 4.52
CA SER A 121 -12.09 -4.36 4.64
C SER A 121 -11.20 -3.91 5.80
N PHE A 122 -11.22 -4.63 6.91
CA PHE A 122 -10.31 -4.37 8.02
C PHE A 122 -8.84 -4.66 7.61
N LEU A 123 -8.57 -5.79 6.97
CA LEU A 123 -7.24 -6.15 6.48
C LEU A 123 -6.73 -5.16 5.43
N LEU A 124 -7.57 -4.64 4.55
CA LEU A 124 -7.19 -3.56 3.62
C LEU A 124 -6.72 -2.31 4.37
N ASN A 125 -7.36 -1.95 5.47
CA ASN A 125 -6.90 -0.86 6.33
C ASN A 125 -5.61 -1.18 7.08
N LEU A 126 -5.35 -2.46 7.40
CA LEU A 126 -4.12 -2.90 8.07
C LEU A 126 -2.96 -3.08 7.09
N SER A 127 -3.22 -3.66 5.92
CA SER A 127 -2.21 -4.06 4.94
C SER A 127 -1.81 -2.94 3.97
N THR A 128 -2.48 -1.78 3.97
CA THR A 128 -2.09 -0.67 3.11
C THR A 128 -0.71 -0.15 3.48
N SER A 129 0.30 -0.90 3.09
CA SER A 129 1.61 -0.36 2.78
C SER A 129 1.47 0.53 1.56
N VAL A 130 2.29 1.56 1.50
CA VAL A 130 2.37 2.42 0.32
C VAL A 130 2.89 1.55 -0.83
N GLN A 131 2.03 1.15 -1.75
CA GLN A 131 2.39 0.27 -2.87
C GLN A 131 3.23 0.95 -3.95
N ALA A 132 3.27 2.30 -3.95
CA ALA A 132 4.04 3.09 -4.91
C ALA A 132 5.32 3.65 -4.27
N SER A 133 6.38 3.86 -5.07
CA SER A 133 7.56 4.57 -4.58
C SER A 133 7.21 6.01 -4.18
N ALA A 134 7.97 6.59 -3.25
CA ALA A 134 7.76 7.98 -2.83
C ALA A 134 7.83 8.97 -4.01
N GLU A 135 8.61 8.66 -5.06
CA GLU A 135 8.68 9.45 -6.29
C GLU A 135 7.36 9.39 -7.06
N GLN A 136 6.80 8.19 -7.22
CA GLN A 136 5.53 7.99 -7.93
C GLN A 136 4.37 8.67 -7.20
N ILE A 137 4.33 8.60 -5.87
CA ILE A 137 3.31 9.27 -5.07
C ILE A 137 3.42 10.79 -5.24
N ARG A 138 4.64 11.34 -5.21
CA ARG A 138 4.86 12.77 -5.40
C ARG A 138 4.42 13.24 -6.79
N GLU A 139 4.73 12.48 -7.85
CA GLU A 139 4.27 12.77 -9.21
C GLU A 139 2.74 12.79 -9.29
N ASP A 140 2.09 11.81 -8.68
CA ASP A 140 0.63 11.72 -8.65
C ASP A 140 0.02 12.89 -7.86
N ILE A 141 0.59 13.24 -6.70
CA ILE A 141 0.14 14.41 -5.91
C ILE A 141 0.27 15.69 -6.74
N LEU A 142 1.41 15.92 -7.39
CA LEU A 142 1.59 17.10 -8.21
C LEU A 142 0.59 17.14 -9.37
N SER A 143 0.38 16.02 -10.05
CA SER A 143 -0.57 15.95 -11.17
C SER A 143 -2.01 16.21 -10.73
N LEU A 144 -2.41 15.66 -9.59
CA LEU A 144 -3.78 15.78 -9.08
C LEU A 144 -4.09 17.14 -8.44
N TYR A 145 -3.14 17.73 -7.71
CA TYR A 145 -3.43 18.90 -6.88
C TYR A 145 -2.89 20.23 -7.46
N THR A 146 -1.96 20.22 -8.42
CA THR A 146 -1.48 21.46 -9.07
C THR A 146 -2.59 22.29 -9.70
N PRO A 147 -3.63 21.73 -10.35
CA PRO A 147 -4.75 22.52 -10.88
C PRO A 147 -5.55 23.29 -9.81
N PHE A 148 -5.36 22.95 -8.54
CA PHE A 148 -6.02 23.56 -7.38
C PHE A 148 -5.05 24.36 -6.50
N SER A 149 -3.77 24.48 -6.89
CA SER A 149 -2.68 25.00 -6.05
C SER A 149 -2.93 26.39 -5.51
N THR A 150 -3.47 27.30 -6.32
CA THR A 150 -3.77 28.69 -5.88
C THR A 150 -4.77 28.74 -4.70
N GLY A 151 -5.80 27.89 -4.73
CA GLY A 151 -6.77 27.78 -3.64
C GLY A 151 -6.16 27.14 -2.39
N ILE A 152 -5.39 26.07 -2.59
CA ILE A 152 -4.70 25.34 -1.53
C ILE A 152 -3.68 26.26 -0.84
N GLU A 153 -2.87 26.98 -1.60
CA GLU A 153 -1.87 27.91 -1.07
C GLU A 153 -2.51 29.05 -0.26
N LYS A 154 -3.62 29.59 -0.73
CA LYS A 154 -4.38 30.61 0.02
C LYS A 154 -4.90 30.08 1.36
N GLU A 155 -5.33 28.84 1.40
CA GLU A 155 -5.89 28.20 2.61
C GLU A 155 -4.80 27.74 3.59
N LEU A 156 -3.69 27.17 3.06
CA LEU A 156 -2.64 26.54 3.87
C LEU A 156 -1.42 27.46 4.11
N GLY A 157 -1.28 28.57 3.38
CA GLY A 157 -0.15 29.50 3.47
C GLY A 157 1.14 28.98 2.83
N ILE A 158 1.08 27.87 2.07
CA ILE A 158 2.21 27.24 1.40
C ILE A 158 1.72 26.50 0.17
N SER A 159 2.48 26.52 -0.93
CA SER A 159 2.09 25.90 -2.19
C SER A 159 2.19 24.38 -2.17
N VAL A 160 1.39 23.70 -3.02
CA VAL A 160 1.45 22.23 -3.20
C VAL A 160 2.86 21.76 -3.55
N SER A 161 3.52 22.44 -4.49
CA SER A 161 4.87 22.07 -4.93
C SER A 161 5.90 22.23 -3.81
N GLU A 162 5.77 23.27 -3.00
CA GLU A 162 6.69 23.52 -1.90
C GLU A 162 6.55 22.50 -0.77
N ILE A 163 5.30 22.14 -0.40
CA ILE A 163 5.03 21.05 0.54
C ILE A 163 5.68 19.75 0.04
N VAL A 164 5.47 19.39 -1.24
CA VAL A 164 6.03 18.17 -1.83
C VAL A 164 7.56 18.20 -1.82
N ASN A 165 8.17 19.37 -2.09
CA ASN A 165 9.61 19.55 -2.05
C ASN A 165 10.17 19.39 -0.62
N ILE A 166 9.50 19.95 0.40
CA ILE A 166 9.91 19.78 1.80
C ILE A 166 9.75 18.31 2.22
N CYS A 167 8.66 17.63 1.86
CA CYS A 167 8.50 16.19 2.13
C CYS A 167 9.64 15.37 1.49
N ASN A 168 10.04 15.70 0.27
CA ASN A 168 11.16 15.05 -0.40
C ASN A 168 12.51 15.32 0.28
N PHE A 169 12.73 16.57 0.70
CA PHE A 169 13.93 16.95 1.46
C PHE A 169 14.02 16.17 2.76
N VAL A 170 12.93 16.12 3.54
CA VAL A 170 12.87 15.36 4.80
C VAL A 170 13.13 13.87 4.54
N GLY A 171 12.46 13.27 3.54
CA GLY A 171 12.68 11.87 3.19
C GLY A 171 14.14 11.54 2.83
N LYS A 172 14.78 12.40 2.01
CA LYS A 172 16.20 12.26 1.65
C LYS A 172 17.14 12.45 2.85
N THR A 173 16.82 13.37 3.76
CA THR A 173 17.58 13.60 4.98
C THR A 173 17.55 12.36 5.87
N LEU A 174 16.37 11.77 6.08
CA LEU A 174 16.21 10.53 6.84
C LEU A 174 16.98 9.37 6.19
N GLN A 175 16.83 9.19 4.88
CA GLN A 175 17.55 8.14 4.15
C GLN A 175 19.06 8.29 4.26
N SER A 176 19.58 9.52 4.09
CA SER A 176 21.02 9.79 4.24
C SER A 176 21.56 9.47 5.63
N ARG A 177 20.74 9.61 6.68
CA ARG A 177 21.13 9.22 8.04
C ARG A 177 21.14 7.71 8.22
N LEU A 178 20.15 7.01 7.66
CA LEU A 178 20.12 5.54 7.65
C LEU A 178 21.31 4.96 6.91
N ASP A 179 21.68 5.53 5.76
CA ASP A 179 22.82 5.07 4.95
C ASP A 179 24.16 5.25 5.69
N LYS A 180 24.26 6.22 6.60
CA LYS A 180 25.45 6.46 7.42
C LYS A 180 25.53 5.58 8.67
N GLY A 181 24.43 4.94 9.09
CA GLY A 181 24.41 4.05 10.27
C GLY A 181 25.45 2.94 10.21
N PRO A 182 25.62 2.20 9.08
CA PRO A 182 26.66 1.18 8.94
C PRO A 182 28.09 1.71 9.09
N ALA A 183 28.37 2.96 8.72
CA ALA A 183 29.70 3.54 8.83
C ALA A 183 30.17 3.61 10.30
N ARG A 184 29.26 3.88 11.23
CA ARG A 184 29.55 3.96 12.65
C ARG A 184 29.80 2.59 13.29
N LEU A 185 29.13 1.56 12.82
CA LEU A 185 29.47 0.19 13.20
C LEU A 185 30.88 -0.19 12.75
N VAL A 186 31.32 0.28 11.59
CA VAL A 186 32.68 0.12 11.10
C VAL A 186 33.67 0.88 11.98
N GLU A 187 33.34 2.09 12.45
CA GLU A 187 34.16 2.86 13.39
C GLU A 187 34.30 2.13 14.75
N CYS A 188 33.19 1.60 15.30
CA CYS A 188 33.26 0.80 16.53
C CYS A 188 34.13 -0.46 16.34
N TYR A 189 34.07 -1.11 15.19
CA TYR A 189 34.92 -2.26 14.87
C TYR A 189 36.39 -1.87 14.68
N GLN A 190 36.67 -0.71 14.10
CA GLN A 190 38.05 -0.18 14.00
C GLN A 190 38.62 0.12 15.37
N GLN A 191 37.86 0.77 16.25
CA GLN A 191 38.29 1.00 17.66
C GLN A 191 38.55 -0.30 18.41
N TYR A 192 37.73 -1.33 18.18
CA TYR A 192 37.97 -2.66 18.73
C TYR A 192 39.34 -3.22 18.29
N ARG A 193 39.65 -3.14 17.01
CA ARG A 193 40.94 -3.59 16.47
C ARG A 193 42.11 -2.80 17.03
N GLU A 194 42.00 -1.47 17.12
CA GLU A 194 43.03 -0.61 17.69
C GLU A 194 43.30 -0.94 19.17
N GLN A 195 42.26 -1.28 19.94
CA GLN A 195 42.40 -1.73 21.33
C GLN A 195 43.15 -3.05 21.42
N LEU A 196 42.87 -4.01 20.56
CA LEU A 196 43.63 -5.26 20.51
C LEU A 196 45.10 -5.05 20.13
N GLU A 197 45.35 -4.20 19.13
CA GLU A 197 46.71 -3.88 18.67
C GLU A 197 47.51 -3.11 19.74
N SER A 198 46.83 -2.36 20.62
CA SER A 198 47.45 -1.68 21.76
C SER A 198 47.65 -2.55 23.00
N GLY A 199 47.31 -3.84 22.92
CA GLY A 199 47.53 -4.82 23.97
C GLY A 199 46.48 -4.84 25.08
N ILE A 200 45.30 -4.28 24.84
CA ILE A 200 44.16 -4.41 25.76
C ILE A 200 43.65 -5.86 25.71
N ASP A 201 43.29 -6.38 26.88
CA ASP A 201 42.70 -7.71 27.00
C ASP A 201 41.52 -7.92 26.04
N PRO A 202 41.49 -9.02 25.26
CA PRO A 202 40.45 -9.27 24.27
C PRO A 202 39.03 -9.25 24.84
N GLU A 203 38.82 -9.74 26.07
CA GLU A 203 37.50 -9.73 26.71
C GLU A 203 37.06 -8.30 27.06
N ILE A 204 37.99 -7.45 27.47
CA ILE A 204 37.76 -6.03 27.77
C ILE A 204 37.50 -5.27 26.46
N ALA A 205 38.27 -5.52 25.40
CA ALA A 205 38.10 -4.90 24.10
C ALA A 205 36.75 -5.28 23.49
N GLU A 206 36.33 -6.54 23.61
CA GLU A 206 35.03 -7.02 23.15
C GLU A 206 33.86 -6.39 23.94
N ALA A 207 33.99 -6.32 25.28
CA ALA A 207 33.00 -5.65 26.14
C ALA A 207 32.86 -4.15 25.81
N ASN A 208 33.98 -3.47 25.54
CA ASN A 208 33.97 -2.07 25.10
C ASN A 208 33.32 -1.90 23.71
N ALA A 209 33.61 -2.81 22.78
CA ALA A 209 33.02 -2.77 21.45
C ALA A 209 31.51 -3.03 21.50
N ARG A 210 31.07 -4.02 22.28
CA ARG A 210 29.62 -4.27 22.50
C ARG A 210 28.95 -3.05 23.10
N ARG A 211 29.52 -2.44 24.15
CA ARG A 211 28.97 -1.23 24.75
C ARG A 211 28.97 -0.07 23.77
N CYS A 212 30.00 0.15 22.97
CA CYS A 212 30.06 1.15 21.92
C CYS A 212 28.96 0.91 20.85
N MET A 213 28.74 -0.34 20.47
CA MET A 213 27.66 -0.72 19.53
C MET A 213 26.27 -0.49 20.15
N ASP A 214 26.05 -0.90 21.40
CA ASP A 214 24.79 -0.75 22.11
C ASP A 214 24.45 0.72 22.37
N GLU A 215 25.40 1.51 22.87
CA GLU A 215 25.23 2.95 23.08
C GLU A 215 25.03 3.70 21.75
N SER A 216 25.76 3.31 20.70
CA SER A 216 25.62 3.90 19.37
C SER A 216 24.34 3.46 18.68
N ALA A 217 23.86 2.24 18.88
CA ALA A 217 22.61 1.76 18.31
C ALA A 217 21.42 2.44 18.98
N THR A 218 21.35 2.47 20.31
CA THR A 218 20.16 2.96 21.02
C THR A 218 20.03 4.48 20.94
N GLN A 219 21.10 5.26 21.19
CA GLN A 219 21.04 6.72 21.15
C GLN A 219 20.94 7.30 19.73
N ASN A 220 21.58 6.68 18.75
CA ASN A 220 21.61 7.24 17.40
C ASN A 220 20.42 6.82 16.52
N PHE A 221 19.85 5.63 16.74
CA PHE A 221 18.70 5.19 15.97
C PHE A 221 17.43 5.97 16.32
N THR A 222 17.18 6.24 17.60
CA THR A 222 16.05 7.06 18.05
C THR A 222 16.17 8.52 17.59
N GLU A 223 17.41 9.03 17.48
CA GLU A 223 17.66 10.38 16.95
C GLU A 223 17.59 10.49 15.42
N MET A 224 17.73 9.38 14.68
CA MET A 224 17.65 9.39 13.22
C MET A 224 16.31 9.90 12.69
N GLY A 225 15.21 9.65 13.42
CA GLY A 225 13.88 10.13 13.13
C GLY A 225 13.61 11.60 13.47
N ILE A 226 14.60 12.31 14.07
CA ILE A 226 14.44 13.73 14.46
C ILE A 226 14.74 14.63 13.29
N ILE A 227 13.81 15.50 12.95
CA ILE A 227 13.95 16.56 11.95
C ILE A 227 14.15 17.89 12.69
N LYS A 228 15.27 18.53 12.46
CA LYS A 228 15.55 19.85 13.04
C LYS A 228 14.83 20.93 12.25
N PHE A 229 14.15 21.83 12.96
CA PHE A 229 13.48 22.96 12.31
C PHE A 229 14.45 23.76 11.42
N GLY A 230 15.67 24.04 11.92
CA GLY A 230 16.71 24.74 11.19
C GLY A 230 17.21 24.05 9.93
N GLU A 231 17.04 22.71 9.78
CA GLU A 231 17.36 22.00 8.54
C GLU A 231 16.35 22.37 7.43
N ILE A 232 15.05 22.47 7.79
CA ILE A 232 14.01 22.89 6.84
C ILE A 232 14.17 24.38 6.54
N GLU A 233 14.35 25.22 7.55
CA GLU A 233 14.55 26.67 7.41
C GLU A 233 15.77 27.01 6.55
N GLY A 234 16.89 26.28 6.72
CA GLY A 234 18.11 26.49 5.95
C GLY A 234 18.01 26.02 4.49
N ALA A 235 17.12 25.08 4.18
CA ALA A 235 16.90 24.58 2.83
C ALA A 235 15.78 25.33 2.07
N PHE A 236 14.86 25.94 2.82
CA PHE A 236 13.71 26.70 2.30
C PHE A 236 13.64 28.08 2.99
N SER A 237 12.51 28.76 2.92
CA SER A 237 12.34 30.02 3.67
C SER A 237 11.82 29.77 5.09
N THR A 238 12.05 30.72 6.01
CA THR A 238 11.47 30.71 7.35
C THR A 238 9.94 30.64 7.32
N ASP A 239 9.30 31.34 6.39
CA ASP A 239 7.84 31.34 6.24
C ASP A 239 7.34 29.97 5.79
N SER A 240 7.99 29.34 4.82
CA SER A 240 7.68 27.98 4.36
C SER A 240 7.88 26.94 5.45
N ALA A 241 8.99 27.03 6.21
CA ALA A 241 9.27 26.14 7.32
C ALA A 241 8.20 26.26 8.43
N ASN A 242 7.79 27.48 8.74
CA ASN A 242 6.71 27.74 9.72
C ASN A 242 5.35 27.24 9.22
N ALA A 243 4.97 27.51 7.97
CA ALA A 243 3.72 27.03 7.39
C ALA A 243 3.67 25.50 7.37
N PHE A 244 4.77 24.85 6.96
CA PHE A 244 4.92 23.41 6.98
C PHE A 244 4.81 22.83 8.40
N ALA A 245 5.51 23.41 9.38
CA ALA A 245 5.43 22.97 10.77
C ALA A 245 4.03 23.13 11.36
N ASN A 246 3.32 24.22 11.05
CA ASN A 246 1.96 24.45 11.50
C ASN A 246 0.98 23.43 10.90
N LEU A 247 1.19 23.03 9.64
CA LEU A 247 0.36 22.07 8.96
C LEU A 247 0.57 20.64 9.49
N PHE A 248 1.82 20.22 9.69
CA PHE A 248 2.18 18.82 9.93
C PHE A 248 2.60 18.49 11.35
N ALA A 249 2.89 19.50 12.22
CA ALA A 249 3.35 19.23 13.56
C ALA A 249 2.22 19.35 14.60
N GLN A 250 2.29 18.51 15.62
CA GLN A 250 1.41 18.52 16.79
C GLN A 250 2.21 18.32 18.07
N LYS A 251 1.71 18.88 19.15
CA LYS A 251 2.24 18.64 20.49
C LYS A 251 1.54 17.42 21.11
N ARG A 252 2.22 16.77 22.03
CA ARG A 252 1.59 15.82 22.94
C ARG A 252 0.49 16.54 23.74
N ALA A 253 -0.61 15.86 24.04
CA ALA A 253 -1.71 16.41 24.82
C ALA A 253 -1.21 16.89 26.20
N SER A 254 -1.69 18.04 26.63
CA SER A 254 -1.39 18.60 27.96
C SER A 254 -2.39 18.14 29.02
N THR A 255 -3.46 17.47 28.60
CA THR A 255 -4.48 16.88 29.48
C THR A 255 -4.96 15.58 28.86
N SER A 256 -5.18 14.57 29.69
CA SER A 256 -5.75 13.29 29.25
C SER A 256 -7.23 13.23 29.63
N ASN A 257 -8.07 12.90 28.65
CA ASN A 257 -9.43 12.48 28.95
C ASN A 257 -9.47 10.94 28.95
N PRO A 258 -9.73 10.28 30.10
CA PRO A 258 -9.77 8.81 30.18
C PRO A 258 -10.83 8.18 29.26
N ASP A 259 -11.90 8.94 28.96
CA ASP A 259 -13.00 8.46 28.14
C ASP A 259 -12.70 8.54 26.62
N ASP A 260 -11.61 9.21 26.22
CA ASP A 260 -11.18 9.30 24.82
C ASP A 260 -10.46 8.02 24.41
N ILE A 261 -11.23 7.07 23.93
CA ILE A 261 -10.71 5.82 23.38
C ILE A 261 -10.54 5.96 21.88
N ILE A 262 -9.29 5.90 21.42
CA ILE A 262 -8.94 5.94 19.99
C ILE A 262 -8.84 4.51 19.47
N PHE A 263 -9.73 4.14 18.57
CA PHE A 263 -9.71 2.80 17.96
C PHE A 263 -8.80 2.78 16.71
N PRO A 264 -8.17 1.64 16.39
CA PRO A 264 -7.33 1.52 15.19
C PRO A 264 -8.04 1.84 13.86
N THR A 265 -9.38 1.75 13.85
CA THR A 265 -10.23 2.00 12.68
C THR A 265 -10.64 3.46 12.54
N GLU A 266 -10.28 4.32 13.48
CA GLU A 266 -10.57 5.77 13.44
C GLU A 266 -9.47 6.55 12.70
N ASP A 267 -9.75 7.82 12.39
CA ASP A 267 -8.75 8.72 11.85
C ASP A 267 -7.68 9.03 12.90
N LEU A 268 -6.48 8.54 12.65
CA LEU A 268 -5.34 8.75 13.54
C LEU A 268 -4.78 10.16 13.39
N SER A 269 -4.38 10.80 14.50
CA SER A 269 -3.83 12.17 14.47
C SER A 269 -2.59 12.29 13.57
N VAL A 270 -1.75 11.25 13.53
CA VAL A 270 -0.56 11.21 12.67
C VAL A 270 -0.88 11.11 11.18
N SER A 271 -2.11 10.77 10.80
CA SER A 271 -2.53 10.76 9.39
C SER A 271 -2.59 12.17 8.79
N LEU A 272 -2.76 13.20 9.61
CA LEU A 272 -2.75 14.61 9.19
C LEU A 272 -1.52 15.36 9.70
N LYS A 273 -1.07 15.04 10.92
CA LYS A 273 0.03 15.71 11.60
C LYS A 273 1.05 14.69 12.09
N PRO A 274 1.89 14.14 11.19
CA PRO A 274 2.82 13.06 11.51
C PRO A 274 4.05 13.49 12.32
N LEU A 275 4.28 14.79 12.49
CA LEU A 275 5.42 15.33 13.22
C LEU A 275 5.05 15.56 14.68
N ALA A 276 5.70 14.86 15.62
CA ALA A 276 5.62 15.18 17.04
C ALA A 276 6.54 16.34 17.37
N LYS A 277 6.02 17.43 17.94
CA LYS A 277 6.79 18.60 18.34
C LYS A 277 7.53 18.33 19.64
N LEU A 278 8.87 18.43 19.62
CA LEU A 278 9.72 18.26 20.78
C LEU A 278 9.93 19.55 21.55
N GLY A 279 10.42 19.43 22.80
CA GLY A 279 10.64 20.58 23.70
C GLY A 279 11.69 21.58 23.21
N ASP A 280 12.64 21.14 22.38
CA ASP A 280 13.70 21.95 21.77
C ASP A 280 13.29 22.63 20.44
N GLY A 281 12.02 22.48 20.04
CA GLY A 281 11.48 23.01 18.80
C GLY A 281 11.71 22.15 17.55
N ASN A 282 12.38 21.02 17.69
CA ASN A 282 12.55 20.01 16.63
C ASN A 282 11.32 19.10 16.55
N PHE A 283 11.35 18.15 15.62
CA PHE A 283 10.24 17.25 15.35
C PHE A 283 10.72 15.80 15.32
N ALA A 284 9.95 14.89 15.91
CA ALA A 284 10.13 13.46 15.70
C ALA A 284 9.16 12.94 14.63
N LEU A 285 9.62 12.06 13.76
CA LEU A 285 8.87 11.48 12.64
C LEU A 285 9.15 9.98 12.57
N ILE A 286 8.10 9.18 12.39
CA ILE A 286 8.21 7.72 12.29
C ILE A 286 8.80 7.32 10.93
N THR A 287 8.33 7.93 9.83
CA THR A 287 8.84 7.68 8.46
C THR A 287 8.42 8.80 7.51
N GLY A 288 9.25 9.07 6.49
CA GLY A 288 8.94 10.04 5.44
C GLY A 288 7.65 9.72 4.68
N ASN A 289 7.24 8.45 4.61
CA ASN A 289 6.00 8.04 3.95
C ASN A 289 4.76 8.57 4.68
N HIS A 290 4.74 8.62 6.02
CA HIS A 290 3.64 9.25 6.76
C HIS A 290 3.48 10.72 6.38
N LEU A 291 4.57 11.44 6.15
CA LEU A 291 4.54 12.85 5.78
C LEU A 291 3.93 13.08 4.39
N VAL A 292 4.30 12.25 3.41
CA VAL A 292 3.76 12.34 2.04
C VAL A 292 2.26 12.00 2.01
N LEU A 293 1.86 10.97 2.76
CA LEU A 293 0.43 10.62 2.89
C LEU A 293 -0.37 11.69 3.63
N ALA A 294 0.21 12.29 4.66
CA ALA A 294 -0.42 13.41 5.37
C ALA A 294 -0.58 14.64 4.47
N ALA A 295 0.37 14.89 3.56
CA ALA A 295 0.25 15.97 2.58
C ALA A 295 -0.97 15.74 1.66
N GLN A 296 -1.11 14.53 1.13
CA GLN A 296 -2.25 14.15 0.29
C GLN A 296 -3.58 14.30 1.03
N GLU A 297 -3.66 13.84 2.28
CA GLU A 297 -4.86 13.93 3.09
C GLU A 297 -5.21 15.39 3.45
N ASN A 298 -4.22 16.23 3.77
CA ASN A 298 -4.42 17.64 4.03
C ASN A 298 -4.93 18.39 2.77
N PHE A 299 -4.39 18.08 1.59
CA PHE A 299 -4.88 18.66 0.34
C PHE A 299 -6.33 18.24 0.07
N TYR A 300 -6.66 16.96 0.26
CA TYR A 300 -8.02 16.48 0.09
C TYR A 300 -9.00 17.20 1.03
N LYS A 301 -8.67 17.30 2.32
CA LYS A 301 -9.49 18.03 3.30
C LYS A 301 -9.56 19.53 3.01
N CYS A 302 -8.52 20.11 2.44
CA CYS A 302 -8.53 21.50 1.98
C CYS A 302 -9.55 21.69 0.84
N LEU A 303 -9.54 20.80 -0.16
CA LEU A 303 -10.52 20.81 -1.26
C LEU A 303 -11.96 20.59 -0.76
N GLU A 304 -12.14 19.74 0.25
CA GLU A 304 -13.44 19.51 0.89
C GLU A 304 -13.98 20.79 1.54
N ARG A 305 -13.16 21.48 2.34
CA ARG A 305 -13.54 22.77 2.97
C ARG A 305 -13.85 23.85 1.94
N MET A 306 -13.18 23.84 0.80
CA MET A 306 -13.42 24.77 -0.32
C MET A 306 -14.64 24.39 -1.18
N GLY A 307 -15.28 23.23 -0.95
CA GLY A 307 -16.40 22.75 -1.77
C GLY A 307 -15.97 22.31 -3.19
N LEU A 308 -14.70 21.93 -3.39
CA LEU A 308 -14.13 21.59 -4.71
C LEU A 308 -14.02 20.09 -4.97
N LEU A 309 -14.56 19.23 -4.08
CA LEU A 309 -14.42 17.77 -4.22
C LEU A 309 -15.02 17.22 -5.51
N GLU A 310 -16.15 17.74 -5.98
CA GLU A 310 -16.75 17.27 -7.22
C GLU A 310 -15.83 17.54 -8.43
N ARG A 311 -15.28 18.76 -8.50
CA ARG A 311 -14.32 19.13 -9.53
C ARG A 311 -13.03 18.30 -9.45
N PHE A 312 -12.56 18.04 -8.23
CA PHE A 312 -11.38 17.21 -7.98
C PHE A 312 -11.63 15.76 -8.40
N ASN A 313 -12.78 15.19 -8.05
CA ASN A 313 -13.11 13.80 -8.40
C ASN A 313 -13.22 13.62 -9.92
N ARG A 314 -13.76 14.60 -10.65
CA ARG A 314 -13.76 14.58 -12.11
C ARG A 314 -12.33 14.60 -12.66
N HIS A 315 -11.49 15.53 -12.20
CA HIS A 315 -10.09 15.61 -12.59
C HIS A 315 -9.31 14.31 -12.24
N LYS A 316 -9.60 13.69 -11.10
CA LYS A 316 -9.01 12.41 -10.69
C LYS A 316 -9.43 11.28 -11.65
N GLY A 317 -10.67 11.29 -12.14
CA GLY A 317 -11.18 10.37 -13.18
C GLY A 317 -10.37 10.52 -14.46
N GLU A 318 -10.34 11.72 -15.03
CA GLU A 318 -9.58 12.05 -16.25
C GLU A 318 -8.09 11.66 -16.13
N PHE A 319 -7.49 11.96 -14.98
CA PHE A 319 -6.11 11.55 -14.69
C PHE A 319 -5.92 10.02 -14.71
N LEU A 320 -6.86 9.26 -14.14
CA LEU A 320 -6.79 7.79 -14.13
C LEU A 320 -6.93 7.22 -15.53
N GLU A 321 -7.86 7.71 -16.34
CA GLU A 321 -8.10 7.29 -17.72
C GLU A 321 -6.87 7.51 -18.59
N ASP A 322 -6.29 8.72 -18.57
CA ASP A 322 -5.05 9.05 -19.29
C ASP A 322 -3.88 8.18 -18.84
N LYS A 323 -3.74 8.00 -17.52
CA LYS A 323 -2.66 7.18 -16.96
C LYS A 323 -2.83 5.71 -17.31
N ALA A 324 -4.05 5.17 -17.23
CA ALA A 324 -4.36 3.79 -17.61
C ALA A 324 -4.06 3.55 -19.10
N CYS A 325 -4.49 4.45 -19.98
CA CYS A 325 -4.17 4.38 -21.41
C CYS A 325 -2.66 4.34 -21.64
N HIS A 326 -1.91 5.28 -21.05
CA HIS A 326 -0.45 5.34 -21.19
C HIS A 326 0.24 4.06 -20.67
N LEU A 327 -0.16 3.54 -19.51
CA LEU A 327 0.42 2.34 -18.92
C LEU A 327 0.10 1.08 -19.75
N LEU A 328 -1.13 0.96 -20.25
CA LEU A 328 -1.53 -0.14 -21.14
C LEU A 328 -0.81 -0.05 -22.50
N GLN A 329 -0.54 1.16 -23.01
CA GLN A 329 0.35 1.35 -24.16
C GLN A 329 1.77 0.84 -23.87
N GLY A 330 2.28 1.10 -22.67
CA GLY A 330 3.55 0.54 -22.19
C GLY A 330 3.56 -0.99 -22.19
N ILE A 331 2.47 -1.63 -21.74
CA ILE A 331 2.34 -3.08 -21.64
C ILE A 331 2.15 -3.72 -23.02
N ILE A 332 1.17 -3.28 -23.81
CA ILE A 332 0.75 -3.90 -25.08
C ILE A 332 1.64 -3.43 -26.23
N GLY A 333 1.93 -2.11 -26.30
CA GLY A 333 2.84 -1.51 -27.28
C GLY A 333 2.14 -1.01 -28.54
N ASN A 334 2.96 -0.51 -29.48
CA ASN A 334 2.51 0.19 -30.69
C ASN A 334 1.81 -0.71 -31.74
N GLY A 335 1.74 -2.03 -31.50
CA GLY A 335 1.02 -2.97 -32.38
C GLY A 335 -0.49 -2.97 -32.15
N ALA A 336 -1.00 -2.21 -31.19
CA ALA A 336 -2.42 -2.02 -30.90
C ALA A 336 -2.90 -0.62 -31.33
N LYS A 337 -4.21 -0.48 -31.47
CA LYS A 337 -4.88 0.81 -31.61
C LYS A 337 -5.63 1.11 -30.33
N TYR A 338 -5.61 2.36 -29.91
CA TYR A 338 -6.18 2.86 -28.65
C TYR A 338 -7.19 3.95 -28.98
N TYR A 339 -8.38 3.84 -28.42
CA TYR A 339 -9.50 4.76 -28.61
C TYR A 339 -10.00 5.16 -27.22
N GLN A 340 -9.72 6.40 -26.81
CA GLN A 340 -10.18 6.97 -25.54
C GLN A 340 -11.50 7.70 -25.74
N SER A 341 -12.33 7.74 -24.70
CA SER A 341 -13.61 8.47 -24.66
C SER A 341 -14.45 8.21 -25.90
N VAL A 342 -14.87 6.96 -26.09
CA VAL A 342 -15.74 6.57 -27.21
C VAL A 342 -17.17 6.42 -26.72
N TYR A 343 -18.13 6.81 -27.57
CA TYR A 343 -19.54 6.88 -27.25
C TYR A 343 -20.35 5.90 -28.11
N GLU A 344 -21.43 5.33 -27.53
CA GLU A 344 -22.34 4.44 -28.28
C GLU A 344 -23.19 5.20 -29.29
N THR A 345 -23.43 6.48 -29.03
CA THR A 345 -24.30 7.33 -29.88
C THR A 345 -23.61 8.61 -30.34
N PRO A 346 -24.01 9.24 -31.46
CA PRO A 346 -23.40 10.47 -31.96
C PRO A 346 -23.72 11.72 -31.12
N ASP A 347 -24.64 11.63 -30.16
CA ASP A 347 -25.00 12.68 -29.20
C ASP A 347 -24.32 12.51 -27.84
N ASP A 348 -23.15 11.87 -27.82
CA ASP A 348 -22.25 11.72 -26.69
C ASP A 348 -22.89 11.03 -25.47
N GLN A 349 -23.75 10.00 -25.73
CA GLN A 349 -24.30 9.17 -24.66
C GLN A 349 -23.53 7.84 -24.51
N ASP A 350 -23.55 7.29 -23.30
CA ASP A 350 -22.89 6.04 -22.94
C ASP A 350 -21.42 6.02 -23.34
N GLU A 351 -20.63 6.82 -22.59
CA GLU A 351 -19.18 6.91 -22.76
C GLU A 351 -18.48 5.66 -22.24
N HIS A 352 -17.46 5.23 -22.97
CA HIS A 352 -16.50 4.20 -22.58
C HIS A 352 -15.10 4.79 -22.56
N ASP A 353 -14.38 4.58 -21.45
CA ASP A 353 -13.12 5.28 -21.16
C ASP A 353 -12.02 4.91 -22.15
N LEU A 354 -11.84 3.60 -22.46
CA LEU A 354 -10.77 3.18 -23.35
C LEU A 354 -11.08 1.85 -24.05
N LEU A 355 -10.93 1.82 -25.36
CA LEU A 355 -10.93 0.58 -26.15
C LEU A 355 -9.56 0.33 -26.74
N ILE A 356 -9.11 -0.93 -26.69
CA ILE A 356 -7.82 -1.35 -27.25
C ILE A 356 -8.04 -2.49 -28.23
N VAL A 357 -7.65 -2.25 -29.47
CA VAL A 357 -7.68 -3.27 -30.54
C VAL A 357 -6.28 -3.80 -30.77
N TYR A 358 -6.05 -5.07 -30.43
CA TYR A 358 -4.80 -5.76 -30.67
C TYR A 358 -5.04 -7.06 -31.42
N LYS A 359 -4.64 -7.11 -32.70
CA LYS A 359 -4.89 -8.26 -33.59
C LYS A 359 -6.38 -8.61 -33.64
N ARG A 360 -6.75 -9.80 -33.13
CA ARG A 360 -8.13 -10.29 -33.04
C ARG A 360 -8.72 -10.21 -31.63
N ALA A 361 -8.12 -9.41 -30.76
CA ALA A 361 -8.61 -9.15 -29.41
C ALA A 361 -9.09 -7.69 -29.31
N LEU A 362 -10.26 -7.49 -28.70
CA LEU A 362 -10.79 -6.21 -28.26
C LEU A 362 -10.78 -6.20 -26.73
N LEU A 363 -10.16 -5.19 -26.14
CA LEU A 363 -10.18 -4.96 -24.69
C LEU A 363 -11.05 -3.74 -24.44
N ILE A 364 -12.06 -3.89 -23.60
CA ILE A 364 -12.92 -2.81 -23.10
C ILE A 364 -12.42 -2.50 -21.69
N VAL A 365 -11.98 -1.28 -21.48
CA VAL A 365 -11.35 -0.83 -20.24
C VAL A 365 -12.16 0.30 -19.64
N GLU A 366 -12.65 0.11 -18.43
CA GLU A 366 -13.37 1.12 -17.66
C GLU A 366 -12.55 1.52 -16.43
N CYS A 367 -12.44 2.82 -16.18
CA CYS A 367 -11.62 3.41 -15.13
C CYS A 367 -12.49 3.96 -14.01
N LYS A 368 -12.20 3.60 -12.78
CA LYS A 368 -12.97 4.02 -11.62
C LYS A 368 -12.07 4.67 -10.57
N ALA A 369 -12.22 5.98 -10.37
CA ALA A 369 -11.37 6.78 -9.49
C ALA A 369 -11.99 7.06 -8.12
N LYS A 370 -13.12 6.44 -7.79
CA LYS A 370 -13.76 6.60 -6.46
C LYS A 370 -12.82 6.14 -5.35
N ARG A 371 -13.07 6.60 -4.14
CA ARG A 371 -12.34 6.20 -2.94
C ARG A 371 -13.24 5.27 -2.13
N ILE A 372 -12.74 4.10 -1.77
CA ILE A 372 -13.39 3.25 -0.77
C ILE A 372 -13.30 3.94 0.58
N ARG A 373 -14.41 3.97 1.29
CA ARG A 373 -14.46 4.48 2.65
C ARG A 373 -13.65 3.57 3.57
N LYS A 374 -12.89 4.19 4.48
CA LYS A 374 -12.07 3.44 5.46
C LYS A 374 -12.96 2.54 6.33
N GLY A 375 -12.37 1.45 6.82
CA GLY A 375 -13.04 0.50 7.71
C GLY A 375 -13.65 1.17 8.95
N PHE A 376 -14.65 0.54 9.50
CA PHE A 376 -15.52 1.10 10.53
C PHE A 376 -15.24 0.50 11.89
N ARG A 377 -15.51 1.32 12.92
CA ARG A 377 -15.54 0.88 14.31
C ARG A 377 -16.56 -0.26 14.53
N ASP A 378 -17.71 -0.16 13.87
CA ASP A 378 -18.76 -1.17 13.91
C ASP A 378 -18.67 -2.09 12.69
N VAL A 379 -18.50 -3.37 12.98
CA VAL A 379 -18.32 -4.43 12.01
C VAL A 379 -19.61 -4.76 11.27
N GLU A 380 -20.75 -4.67 11.95
CA GLU A 380 -22.06 -4.98 11.35
C GLU A 380 -22.45 -3.92 10.33
N GLU A 381 -22.02 -2.67 10.53
CA GLU A 381 -22.18 -1.59 9.55
C GLU A 381 -21.16 -1.66 8.39
N SER A 382 -20.06 -2.38 8.54
CA SER A 382 -18.99 -2.43 7.55
C SER A 382 -19.44 -3.13 6.27
N PHE A 383 -20.13 -4.27 6.38
CA PHE A 383 -20.50 -5.08 5.23
C PHE A 383 -21.44 -4.35 4.23
N PRO A 384 -22.57 -3.73 4.67
CA PRO A 384 -23.42 -2.99 3.74
C PRO A 384 -22.68 -1.87 3.00
N ARG A 385 -21.80 -1.14 3.71
CA ARG A 385 -21.04 -0.03 3.12
C ARG A 385 -19.99 -0.50 2.13
N ILE A 386 -19.32 -1.62 2.42
CA ILE A 386 -18.38 -2.23 1.47
C ILE A 386 -19.13 -2.65 0.20
N LYS A 387 -20.29 -3.26 0.36
CA LYS A 387 -21.13 -3.66 -0.76
C LYS A 387 -21.58 -2.46 -1.61
N ASP A 388 -21.97 -1.36 -0.95
CA ASP A 388 -22.35 -0.12 -1.63
C ASP A 388 -21.17 0.51 -2.37
N ASP A 389 -19.99 0.58 -1.71
CA ASP A 389 -18.78 1.11 -2.33
C ASP A 389 -18.34 0.24 -3.51
N PHE A 390 -18.35 -1.08 -3.35
CA PHE A 390 -18.02 -2.03 -4.41
C PHE A 390 -18.98 -1.89 -5.61
N LYS A 391 -20.28 -1.73 -5.35
CA LYS A 391 -21.29 -1.53 -6.38
C LYS A 391 -21.05 -0.23 -7.16
N ALA A 392 -20.78 0.86 -6.47
CA ALA A 392 -20.50 2.15 -7.08
C ALA A 392 -19.10 2.27 -7.71
N TYR A 393 -18.33 1.19 -7.77
CA TYR A 393 -16.94 1.16 -8.17
C TYR A 393 -16.66 0.05 -9.17
N ILE A 394 -16.43 -1.18 -8.71
CA ILE A 394 -16.09 -2.31 -9.58
C ILE A 394 -17.30 -2.83 -10.36
N GLN A 395 -18.48 -2.93 -9.72
CA GLN A 395 -19.71 -3.37 -10.40
C GLN A 395 -20.09 -2.41 -11.52
N GLU A 396 -20.09 -1.10 -11.25
CA GLU A 396 -20.40 -0.08 -12.28
C GLU A 396 -19.45 -0.17 -13.47
N GLY A 397 -18.13 -0.37 -13.24
CA GLY A 397 -17.17 -0.55 -14.34
C GLY A 397 -17.42 -1.83 -15.14
N TYR A 398 -17.77 -2.93 -14.48
CA TYR A 398 -18.17 -4.15 -15.15
C TYR A 398 -19.45 -3.95 -15.99
N ASP A 399 -20.47 -3.31 -15.42
CA ASP A 399 -21.77 -3.10 -16.07
C ASP A 399 -21.61 -2.27 -17.36
N GLN A 400 -20.80 -1.21 -17.33
CA GLN A 400 -20.49 -0.39 -18.50
C GLN A 400 -19.75 -1.20 -19.58
N ALA A 401 -18.68 -1.89 -19.20
CA ALA A 401 -17.94 -2.74 -20.15
C ALA A 401 -18.82 -3.85 -20.73
N ARG A 402 -19.72 -4.41 -19.94
CA ARG A 402 -20.66 -5.45 -20.34
C ARG A 402 -21.75 -4.92 -21.30
N GLN A 403 -22.22 -3.70 -21.08
CA GLN A 403 -23.18 -3.02 -21.97
C GLN A 403 -22.60 -2.92 -23.38
N LEU A 404 -21.37 -2.40 -23.51
CA LEU A 404 -20.71 -2.30 -24.82
C LEU A 404 -20.43 -3.68 -25.44
N GLU A 405 -19.98 -4.66 -24.64
CA GLU A 405 -19.79 -6.02 -25.14
C GLU A 405 -21.08 -6.59 -25.73
N LYS A 406 -22.22 -6.44 -25.03
CA LYS A 406 -23.54 -6.87 -25.53
C LYS A 406 -23.92 -6.15 -26.82
N LEU A 407 -23.71 -4.85 -26.89
CA LEU A 407 -23.96 -4.06 -28.09
C LEU A 407 -23.19 -4.61 -29.29
N ILE A 408 -21.92 -4.91 -29.13
CA ILE A 408 -21.03 -5.45 -30.17
C ILE A 408 -21.46 -6.87 -30.57
N LEU A 409 -21.82 -7.72 -29.60
CA LEU A 409 -22.20 -9.11 -29.87
C LEU A 409 -23.56 -9.25 -30.51
N ASN A 410 -24.47 -8.29 -30.32
CA ASN A 410 -25.82 -8.32 -30.87
C ASN A 410 -25.93 -7.75 -32.30
N GLN A 411 -24.84 -7.16 -32.84
CA GLN A 411 -24.85 -6.52 -34.16
C GLN A 411 -23.62 -6.98 -34.97
N PRO A 412 -23.78 -7.23 -36.31
CA PRO A 412 -22.62 -7.57 -37.13
C PRO A 412 -21.58 -6.45 -37.23
N GLU A 413 -22.03 -5.21 -37.10
CA GLU A 413 -21.23 -4.00 -37.16
C GLU A 413 -21.78 -2.96 -36.16
N THR A 414 -20.91 -2.48 -35.26
CA THR A 414 -21.21 -1.43 -34.27
C THR A 414 -20.36 -0.21 -34.57
N LYS A 415 -21.01 0.96 -34.70
CA LYS A 415 -20.32 2.25 -34.85
C LYS A 415 -20.16 2.87 -33.47
N LEU A 416 -18.95 3.29 -33.16
CA LEU A 416 -18.64 4.06 -31.98
C LEU A 416 -18.14 5.44 -32.39
N TYR A 417 -18.43 6.44 -31.57
CA TYR A 417 -18.27 7.84 -31.92
C TYR A 417 -17.22 8.49 -30.99
N SER A 418 -16.55 9.51 -31.49
CA SER A 418 -15.78 10.43 -30.63
C SER A 418 -16.70 11.53 -30.14
N GLN A 419 -16.27 12.28 -29.14
CA GLN A 419 -16.98 13.48 -28.69
C GLN A 419 -17.32 14.39 -29.86
N GLY A 420 -18.57 14.84 -29.92
CA GLY A 420 -19.11 15.63 -31.05
C GLY A 420 -19.56 14.83 -32.25
N GLY A 421 -19.76 13.50 -32.11
CA GLY A 421 -20.53 12.64 -33.03
C GLY A 421 -19.81 12.16 -34.29
N ALA A 422 -18.48 12.37 -34.41
CA ALA A 422 -17.73 11.78 -35.52
C ALA A 422 -17.48 10.28 -35.24
N VAL A 423 -17.56 9.44 -36.31
CA VAL A 423 -17.27 8.00 -36.17
C VAL A 423 -15.79 7.80 -35.81
N ALA A 424 -15.50 7.32 -34.59
CA ALA A 424 -14.17 7.02 -34.10
C ALA A 424 -13.70 5.62 -34.51
N LEU A 425 -14.60 4.64 -34.42
CA LEU A 425 -14.32 3.23 -34.68
C LEU A 425 -15.55 2.51 -35.21
N ILE A 426 -15.32 1.63 -36.17
CA ILE A 426 -16.33 0.63 -36.62
C ILE A 426 -15.82 -0.73 -36.17
N VAL A 427 -16.57 -1.37 -35.26
CA VAL A 427 -16.30 -2.68 -34.70
C VAL A 427 -17.13 -3.71 -35.48
N LYS A 428 -16.48 -4.63 -36.19
CA LYS A 428 -17.14 -5.78 -36.79
C LYS A 428 -16.92 -7.00 -35.92
N GLN A 429 -18.01 -7.61 -35.45
CA GLN A 429 -17.95 -8.79 -34.58
C GLN A 429 -17.00 -9.88 -35.12
N SER A 430 -17.03 -10.16 -36.43
CA SER A 430 -16.19 -11.17 -37.08
C SER A 430 -14.70 -10.88 -37.07
N GLN A 431 -14.28 -9.67 -36.72
CA GLN A 431 -12.85 -9.32 -36.61
C GLN A 431 -12.20 -9.81 -35.31
N PHE A 432 -13.01 -10.16 -34.29
CA PHE A 432 -12.52 -10.49 -32.97
C PHE A 432 -12.85 -11.93 -32.60
N ASP A 433 -11.83 -12.65 -32.12
CA ASP A 433 -12.00 -13.97 -31.53
C ASP A 433 -12.27 -13.88 -30.04
N GLN A 434 -12.04 -12.68 -29.46
CA GLN A 434 -12.18 -12.44 -28.04
C GLN A 434 -12.45 -10.96 -27.75
N ILE A 435 -13.36 -10.75 -26.84
CA ILE A 435 -13.66 -9.45 -26.22
C ILE A 435 -13.42 -9.66 -24.73
N GLU A 436 -12.54 -8.84 -24.13
CA GLU A 436 -12.17 -8.95 -22.72
C GLU A 436 -12.46 -7.64 -22.00
N LYS A 437 -12.96 -7.74 -20.79
CA LYS A 437 -13.28 -6.60 -19.91
C LYS A 437 -12.19 -6.38 -18.89
N ILE A 438 -11.79 -5.12 -18.71
CA ILE A 438 -10.82 -4.70 -17.68
C ILE A 438 -11.44 -3.56 -16.90
N VAL A 439 -11.40 -3.65 -15.57
CA VAL A 439 -11.74 -2.54 -14.68
C VAL A 439 -10.45 -2.03 -14.04
N VAL A 440 -10.14 -0.75 -14.22
CA VAL A 440 -8.97 -0.12 -13.64
C VAL A 440 -9.40 0.77 -12.48
N THR A 441 -8.86 0.48 -11.28
CA THR A 441 -9.15 1.26 -10.08
C THR A 441 -7.96 2.19 -9.73
N TYR A 442 -8.25 3.34 -9.11
CA TYR A 442 -7.19 4.22 -8.61
C TYR A 442 -6.56 3.63 -7.34
N GLU A 443 -7.40 3.21 -6.39
CA GLU A 443 -6.99 2.64 -5.10
C GLU A 443 -6.75 1.13 -5.22
N ASN A 444 -6.08 0.55 -4.22
CA ASN A 444 -5.95 -0.90 -4.09
C ASN A 444 -7.12 -1.46 -3.30
N GLU A 445 -7.88 -2.33 -3.92
CA GLU A 445 -9.05 -2.99 -3.35
C GLU A 445 -8.73 -4.37 -2.77
N GLY A 446 -7.47 -4.79 -2.83
CA GLY A 446 -7.00 -6.07 -2.31
C GLY A 446 -7.84 -7.24 -2.81
N ILE A 447 -8.26 -8.10 -1.89
CA ILE A 447 -9.02 -9.32 -2.22
C ILE A 447 -10.38 -9.02 -2.88
N LEU A 448 -10.97 -7.82 -2.71
CA LEU A 448 -12.21 -7.45 -3.39
C LEU A 448 -12.01 -7.33 -4.90
N ALA A 449 -10.82 -6.92 -5.35
CA ALA A 449 -10.46 -6.87 -6.76
C ALA A 449 -9.96 -8.23 -7.28
N THR A 450 -9.26 -8.99 -6.45
CA THR A 450 -8.66 -10.27 -6.86
C THR A 450 -9.62 -11.46 -6.79
N LYS A 451 -10.66 -11.41 -5.94
CA LYS A 451 -11.70 -12.44 -5.82
C LYS A 451 -13.09 -11.84 -6.08
N LEU A 452 -13.34 -11.41 -7.31
CA LEU A 452 -14.59 -10.74 -7.69
C LEU A 452 -15.85 -11.57 -7.39
N SER A 453 -15.75 -12.89 -7.33
CA SER A 453 -16.87 -13.77 -6.97
C SER A 453 -17.48 -13.50 -5.58
N LEU A 454 -16.81 -12.70 -4.73
CA LEU A 454 -17.35 -12.33 -3.42
C LEU A 454 -18.54 -11.37 -3.51
N LEU A 455 -18.50 -10.40 -4.43
CA LEU A 455 -19.49 -9.32 -4.48
C LEU A 455 -20.00 -8.99 -5.89
N LEU A 456 -19.27 -9.36 -6.96
CA LEU A 456 -19.65 -9.03 -8.32
C LEU A 456 -20.84 -9.85 -8.77
N GLU A 457 -21.91 -9.16 -9.14
CA GLU A 457 -23.09 -9.74 -9.75
C GLU A 457 -22.87 -9.84 -11.27
N LEU A 458 -22.67 -11.07 -11.77
CA LEU A 458 -22.49 -11.34 -13.20
C LEU A 458 -23.82 -11.55 -13.90
N ASP A 459 -23.90 -11.08 -15.13
CA ASP A 459 -24.95 -11.52 -16.06
C ASP A 459 -24.85 -13.04 -16.34
N ALA A 460 -26.00 -13.65 -16.58
CA ALA A 460 -26.05 -15.09 -16.89
C ALA A 460 -25.18 -15.43 -18.11
N GLY A 461 -24.24 -16.36 -17.92
CA GLY A 461 -23.33 -16.83 -18.95
C GLY A 461 -22.13 -15.92 -19.25
N ASP A 462 -21.94 -14.84 -18.47
CA ASP A 462 -20.79 -13.95 -18.62
C ASP A 462 -19.58 -14.40 -17.78
N SER A 463 -18.45 -13.75 -18.02
CA SER A 463 -17.17 -13.99 -17.33
C SER A 463 -16.72 -12.77 -16.54
N PHE A 464 -15.93 -13.02 -15.49
CA PHE A 464 -15.36 -11.96 -14.68
C PHE A 464 -14.42 -11.05 -15.49
N PRO A 465 -14.45 -9.73 -15.27
CA PRO A 465 -13.43 -8.83 -15.81
C PRO A 465 -12.08 -9.07 -15.11
N LEU A 466 -10.99 -8.62 -15.72
CA LEU A 466 -9.75 -8.40 -15.00
C LEU A 466 -9.85 -7.08 -14.23
N CYS A 467 -9.63 -7.09 -12.92
CA CYS A 467 -9.57 -5.87 -12.11
C CYS A 467 -8.12 -5.59 -11.71
N LEU A 468 -7.62 -4.39 -12.06
CA LEU A 468 -6.26 -3.94 -11.76
C LEU A 468 -6.31 -2.55 -11.16
N ASN A 469 -5.51 -2.28 -10.15
CA ASN A 469 -5.30 -0.90 -9.72
C ASN A 469 -4.20 -0.21 -10.55
N MET A 470 -4.14 1.12 -10.46
CA MET A 470 -3.17 1.94 -11.19
C MET A 470 -1.72 1.52 -10.87
N HIS A 471 -1.45 1.13 -9.62
CA HIS A 471 -0.11 0.66 -9.21
C HIS A 471 0.27 -0.65 -9.91
N ASN A 472 -0.64 -1.63 -9.97
CA ASN A 472 -0.40 -2.89 -10.71
C ASN A 472 -0.02 -2.60 -12.16
N LEU A 473 -0.78 -1.75 -12.85
CA LEU A 473 -0.48 -1.36 -14.24
C LEU A 473 0.89 -0.69 -14.35
N ARG A 474 1.24 0.18 -13.39
CA ARG A 474 2.54 0.87 -13.35
C ARG A 474 3.68 -0.13 -13.22
N GLN A 475 3.59 -1.11 -12.32
CA GLN A 475 4.59 -2.16 -12.14
C GLN A 475 4.76 -3.00 -13.42
N LEU A 476 3.65 -3.45 -14.00
CA LEU A 476 3.65 -4.23 -15.24
C LEU A 476 4.28 -3.46 -16.41
N SER A 477 3.96 -2.17 -16.55
CA SER A 477 4.48 -1.32 -17.62
C SER A 477 5.96 -1.00 -17.42
N SER A 478 6.37 -0.57 -16.23
CA SER A 478 7.74 -0.15 -15.92
C SER A 478 8.71 -1.32 -16.03
N TYR A 479 8.34 -2.48 -15.49
CA TYR A 479 9.22 -3.64 -15.44
C TYR A 479 9.00 -4.67 -16.55
N LYS A 480 8.20 -4.32 -17.57
CA LYS A 480 7.89 -5.18 -18.72
C LYS A 480 9.10 -5.92 -19.29
N LYS A 481 10.23 -5.23 -19.46
CA LYS A 481 11.45 -5.81 -20.00
C LYS A 481 12.08 -6.82 -19.05
N TYR A 482 12.12 -6.54 -17.76
CA TYR A 482 12.71 -7.41 -16.73
C TYR A 482 11.91 -8.71 -16.57
N ILE A 483 10.58 -8.60 -16.51
CA ILE A 483 9.67 -9.74 -16.38
C ILE A 483 9.37 -10.42 -17.74
N ARG A 484 9.95 -9.93 -18.83
CA ARG A 484 9.75 -10.43 -20.21
C ARG A 484 8.27 -10.49 -20.62
N LEU A 485 7.49 -9.50 -20.21
CA LEU A 485 6.07 -9.41 -20.53
C LEU A 485 5.88 -8.99 -22.00
N THR A 486 5.05 -9.71 -22.72
CA THR A 486 4.62 -9.38 -24.09
C THR A 486 3.13 -9.13 -24.12
N ALA A 487 2.63 -8.39 -25.11
CA ALA A 487 1.19 -8.18 -25.30
C ALA A 487 0.42 -9.52 -25.36
N LYS A 488 0.97 -10.53 -26.06
CA LYS A 488 0.36 -11.87 -26.13
C LYS A 488 0.23 -12.49 -24.75
N ARG A 489 1.27 -12.40 -23.90
CA ARG A 489 1.26 -12.96 -22.54
C ARG A 489 0.29 -12.23 -21.63
N PHE A 490 0.16 -10.91 -21.78
CA PHE A 490 -0.81 -10.13 -21.00
C PHE A 490 -2.25 -10.54 -21.36
N ILE A 491 -2.57 -10.66 -22.65
CA ILE A 491 -3.90 -11.11 -23.09
C ILE A 491 -4.17 -12.56 -22.65
N GLU A 492 -3.17 -13.41 -22.69
CA GLU A 492 -3.29 -14.79 -22.19
C GLU A 492 -3.57 -14.83 -20.67
N TYR A 493 -2.93 -13.93 -19.92
CA TYR A 493 -3.24 -13.76 -18.50
C TYR A 493 -4.71 -13.39 -18.28
N ILE A 494 -5.23 -12.39 -19.00
CA ILE A 494 -6.63 -11.97 -18.87
C ILE A 494 -7.58 -13.17 -19.10
N LYS A 495 -7.33 -13.96 -20.14
CA LYS A 495 -8.12 -15.16 -20.45
C LYS A 495 -8.15 -16.20 -19.33
N GLN A 496 -7.00 -16.47 -18.76
CA GLN A 496 -6.91 -17.49 -17.71
C GLN A 496 -7.41 -16.94 -16.38
N ARG A 497 -7.18 -15.65 -16.11
CA ARG A 497 -7.53 -15.02 -14.86
C ARG A 497 -9.05 -14.98 -14.61
N LYS A 498 -9.84 -14.72 -15.65
CA LYS A 498 -11.32 -14.74 -15.54
C LYS A 498 -11.90 -16.07 -15.08
N LEU A 499 -11.18 -17.18 -15.27
CA LEU A 499 -11.58 -18.52 -14.86
C LEU A 499 -11.23 -18.83 -13.40
N THR A 500 -10.48 -17.96 -12.72
CA THR A 500 -9.91 -18.23 -11.41
C THR A 500 -10.47 -17.38 -10.28
N HIS A 501 -11.33 -16.39 -10.57
CA HIS A 501 -11.92 -15.50 -9.56
C HIS A 501 -12.75 -16.21 -8.47
N GLY A 502 -13.30 -17.38 -8.75
CA GLY A 502 -13.98 -18.21 -7.74
C GLY A 502 -13.03 -19.02 -6.86
N LYS A 503 -11.79 -19.26 -7.33
CA LYS A 503 -10.85 -20.18 -6.69
C LYS A 503 -9.71 -19.50 -5.93
N ILE A 504 -9.23 -18.33 -6.39
CA ILE A 504 -8.08 -17.64 -5.76
C ILE A 504 -8.56 -16.72 -4.65
N ALA A 505 -7.92 -16.81 -3.47
CA ALA A 505 -7.94 -15.77 -2.46
C ALA A 505 -6.50 -15.26 -2.29
N ASN A 506 -6.26 -14.05 -2.75
CA ASN A 506 -5.01 -13.32 -2.60
C ASN A 506 -5.36 -11.83 -2.54
N ASP A 507 -4.60 -11.03 -1.82
CA ASP A 507 -4.81 -9.59 -1.66
C ASP A 507 -4.01 -8.75 -2.67
N ASP A 508 -3.11 -9.38 -3.44
CA ASP A 508 -2.29 -8.71 -4.46
C ASP A 508 -2.37 -9.41 -5.82
N GLU A 509 -2.88 -8.70 -6.81
CA GLU A 509 -2.94 -9.18 -8.19
C GLU A 509 -1.53 -9.40 -8.79
N LEU A 510 -0.49 -8.69 -8.29
CA LEU A 510 0.89 -8.91 -8.75
C LEU A 510 1.44 -10.27 -8.32
N ASP A 511 1.02 -10.82 -7.18
CA ASP A 511 1.39 -12.18 -6.80
C ASP A 511 0.75 -13.22 -7.74
N ILE A 512 -0.52 -13.01 -8.11
CA ILE A 512 -1.20 -13.87 -9.09
C ILE A 512 -0.52 -13.78 -10.46
N PHE A 513 -0.17 -12.56 -10.87
CA PHE A 513 0.55 -12.34 -12.12
C PHE A 513 1.96 -12.94 -12.11
N GLY A 514 2.68 -12.80 -10.99
CA GLY A 514 3.99 -13.40 -10.77
C GLY A 514 3.93 -14.93 -10.82
N PHE A 515 2.90 -15.54 -10.21
CA PHE A 515 2.64 -16.98 -10.32
C PHE A 515 2.43 -17.39 -11.79
N PHE A 516 1.56 -16.66 -12.52
CA PHE A 516 1.34 -16.90 -13.95
C PHE A 516 2.65 -16.86 -14.76
N LEU A 517 3.53 -15.92 -14.49
CA LEU A 517 4.82 -15.83 -15.19
C LEU A 517 5.76 -16.98 -14.82
N LYS A 518 5.90 -17.29 -13.52
CA LYS A 518 6.81 -18.33 -13.03
C LYS A 518 6.35 -19.75 -13.40
N LYS A 519 5.04 -19.99 -13.39
CA LYS A 519 4.43 -21.29 -13.72
C LYS A 519 4.03 -21.45 -15.19
N ASN A 520 4.26 -20.42 -15.99
CA ASN A 520 3.89 -20.36 -17.41
C ASN A 520 2.37 -20.50 -17.66
N GLY A 521 1.53 -20.05 -16.74
CA GLY A 521 0.07 -20.07 -16.82
C GLY A 521 -0.59 -20.23 -15.45
N LEU A 522 -1.92 -20.18 -15.43
CA LEU A 522 -2.77 -20.47 -14.27
C LEU A 522 -3.43 -21.87 -14.35
N HIS A 523 -2.95 -22.75 -15.21
CA HIS A 523 -3.54 -24.08 -15.45
C HIS A 523 -3.63 -24.91 -14.16
N GLU A 524 -2.59 -24.87 -13.34
CA GLU A 524 -2.55 -25.56 -12.03
C GLU A 524 -3.75 -25.15 -11.14
N ILE A 525 -4.16 -23.88 -11.19
CA ILE A 525 -5.27 -23.35 -10.41
C ILE A 525 -6.62 -23.67 -11.07
N ILE A 526 -6.69 -23.52 -12.40
CA ILE A 526 -7.91 -23.80 -13.17
C ILE A 526 -8.34 -25.25 -13.03
N GLU A 527 -7.36 -26.18 -13.08
CA GLU A 527 -7.56 -27.62 -13.02
C GLU A 527 -7.62 -28.17 -11.59
N ALA A 528 -7.26 -27.38 -10.59
CA ALA A 528 -7.31 -27.80 -9.19
C ALA A 528 -8.73 -28.15 -8.77
N ASP A 529 -8.89 -29.31 -8.15
CA ASP A 529 -10.15 -29.72 -7.50
C ASP A 529 -10.20 -29.21 -6.04
N CYS A 530 -10.29 -27.88 -5.93
CA CYS A 530 -10.42 -27.20 -4.64
C CYS A 530 -11.25 -25.91 -4.78
N ASP A 531 -11.96 -25.57 -3.73
CA ASP A 531 -12.77 -24.35 -3.64
C ASP A 531 -11.93 -23.10 -3.37
N LEU A 532 -10.72 -23.28 -2.83
CA LEU A 532 -9.83 -22.19 -2.48
C LEU A 532 -8.37 -22.56 -2.76
N PHE A 533 -7.71 -21.79 -3.58
CA PHE A 533 -6.29 -21.88 -3.88
C PHE A 533 -5.58 -20.63 -3.32
N CYS A 534 -4.72 -20.85 -2.35
CA CYS A 534 -3.90 -19.78 -1.78
C CYS A 534 -2.54 -19.75 -2.51
N ILE A 535 -2.24 -18.63 -3.15
CA ILE A 535 -0.93 -18.40 -3.74
C ILE A 535 0.01 -17.97 -2.60
N PRO A 536 1.14 -18.66 -2.38
CA PRO A 536 2.11 -18.23 -1.37
C PRO A 536 2.62 -16.81 -1.68
N PRO A 537 2.89 -15.99 -0.66
CA PRO A 537 3.48 -14.67 -0.86
C PRO A 537 4.87 -14.78 -1.52
N GLY A 538 5.28 -13.72 -2.22
CA GLY A 538 6.60 -13.61 -2.82
C GLY A 538 6.67 -13.98 -4.30
N PHE A 539 5.55 -14.25 -4.96
CA PHE A 539 5.53 -14.31 -6.42
C PHE A 539 5.67 -12.93 -7.06
N SER A 540 5.25 -11.86 -6.37
CA SER A 540 5.47 -10.46 -6.75
C SER A 540 6.91 -9.96 -6.55
N SER A 541 7.76 -10.67 -5.81
CA SER A 541 9.16 -10.27 -5.52
C SER A 541 10.00 -9.96 -6.76
N MET A 542 9.62 -10.49 -7.92
CA MET A 542 10.30 -10.16 -9.18
C MET A 542 10.18 -8.68 -9.57
N PHE A 543 9.13 -7.98 -9.12
CA PHE A 543 8.95 -6.55 -9.33
C PHE A 543 9.87 -5.75 -8.41
N ASP A 544 10.03 -6.19 -7.15
CA ASP A 544 10.97 -5.60 -6.21
C ASP A 544 12.42 -5.79 -6.68
N GLU A 545 12.78 -7.00 -7.16
CA GLU A 545 14.07 -7.25 -7.76
C GLU A 545 14.34 -6.35 -8.97
N ALA A 546 13.32 -6.10 -9.80
CA ALA A 546 13.43 -5.23 -10.95
C ALA A 546 13.64 -3.76 -10.53
N TYR A 547 12.88 -3.30 -9.52
CA TYR A 547 13.03 -1.97 -8.92
C TYR A 547 14.43 -1.76 -8.34
N ILE A 548 14.92 -2.72 -7.54
CA ILE A 548 16.24 -2.63 -6.92
C ILE A 548 17.35 -2.57 -7.99
N LYS A 549 17.25 -3.40 -9.04
CA LYS A 549 18.22 -3.36 -10.14
C LYS A 549 18.23 -2.04 -10.89
N GLU A 550 17.07 -1.41 -11.05
CA GLU A 550 16.97 -0.13 -11.74
C GLU A 550 17.52 1.02 -10.90
N LYS A 551 17.14 1.06 -9.61
CA LYS A 551 17.49 2.17 -8.72
C LYS A 551 18.87 2.04 -8.07
N PHE A 552 19.34 0.80 -7.87
CA PHE A 552 20.59 0.49 -7.19
C PHE A 552 21.44 -0.49 -8.02
N PRO A 553 21.90 -0.09 -9.25
CA PRO A 553 22.60 -0.99 -10.18
C PRO A 553 23.89 -1.55 -9.61
N ASP A 554 24.56 -0.82 -8.70
CA ASP A 554 25.83 -1.21 -8.07
C ASP A 554 25.63 -2.14 -6.84
N ASN A 555 24.39 -2.31 -6.38
CA ASN A 555 24.06 -3.18 -5.24
C ASN A 555 22.90 -4.13 -5.59
N PRO A 556 23.09 -5.04 -6.57
CA PRO A 556 22.04 -5.96 -6.94
C PRO A 556 21.69 -6.89 -5.76
N PRO A 557 20.41 -7.27 -5.59
CA PRO A 557 19.98 -8.14 -4.51
C PRO A 557 20.84 -9.42 -4.54
N LYS A 558 21.45 -9.77 -3.40
CA LYS A 558 22.21 -11.01 -3.26
C LYS A 558 21.25 -12.15 -3.49
N LYS A 559 21.41 -12.88 -4.60
CA LYS A 559 20.73 -14.16 -4.77
C LYS A 559 21.22 -15.08 -3.67
N GLU A 560 20.41 -15.34 -2.67
CA GLU A 560 20.68 -16.41 -1.72
C GLU A 560 20.80 -17.71 -2.52
N LYS A 561 21.99 -18.26 -2.55
CA LYS A 561 22.17 -19.61 -3.12
C LYS A 561 21.50 -20.58 -2.14
N PRO A 562 20.55 -21.39 -2.61
CA PRO A 562 19.95 -22.41 -1.75
C PRO A 562 21.06 -23.21 -1.07
N GLY A 563 20.87 -23.54 0.20
CA GLY A 563 21.78 -24.41 0.92
C GLY A 563 21.91 -25.75 0.18
N ARG A 564 23.06 -26.40 0.27
CA ARG A 564 23.31 -27.68 -0.44
C ARG A 564 22.21 -28.74 -0.26
N ASN A 565 21.51 -28.71 0.86
CA ASN A 565 20.46 -29.65 1.23
C ASN A 565 19.02 -29.15 0.98
N ASP A 566 18.84 -27.87 0.63
CA ASP A 566 17.53 -27.28 0.37
C ASP A 566 16.90 -27.83 -0.91
N PRO A 567 15.58 -27.76 -1.06
CA PRO A 567 14.90 -28.06 -2.32
C PRO A 567 15.46 -27.19 -3.44
N CYS A 568 15.68 -27.80 -4.61
CA CYS A 568 16.19 -27.04 -5.74
C CYS A 568 15.13 -26.05 -6.24
N HIS A 569 15.53 -24.79 -6.46
CA HIS A 569 14.68 -23.71 -6.96
C HIS A 569 14.02 -23.97 -8.33
N CYS A 570 14.43 -25.02 -9.05
CA CYS A 570 13.81 -25.40 -10.34
C CYS A 570 12.51 -26.22 -10.18
N GLY A 571 12.04 -26.48 -8.96
CA GLY A 571 10.83 -27.26 -8.70
C GLY A 571 10.94 -28.76 -8.94
N SER A 572 12.16 -29.31 -9.17
CA SER A 572 12.37 -30.73 -9.45
C SER A 572 12.19 -31.68 -8.24
N GLY A 573 11.91 -31.14 -7.04
CA GLY A 573 11.85 -31.91 -5.79
C GLY A 573 13.20 -32.47 -5.30
N LYS A 574 14.28 -32.26 -6.04
CA LYS A 574 15.62 -32.73 -5.68
C LYS A 574 16.33 -31.70 -4.80
N LYS A 575 17.22 -32.16 -3.89
CA LYS A 575 18.12 -31.28 -3.15
C LYS A 575 19.00 -30.48 -4.10
N TYR A 576 19.27 -29.19 -3.80
CA TYR A 576 20.07 -28.31 -4.66
C TYR A 576 21.39 -28.93 -5.11
N LYS A 577 22.14 -29.55 -4.18
CA LYS A 577 23.40 -30.26 -4.47
C LYS A 577 23.28 -31.46 -5.47
N ARG A 578 22.09 -31.97 -5.72
CA ARG A 578 21.81 -33.08 -6.66
C ARG A 578 21.11 -32.62 -7.95
N CYS A 579 21.00 -31.28 -8.15
CA CYS A 579 20.34 -30.71 -9.31
C CYS A 579 21.19 -29.59 -9.92
N HIS A 580 21.12 -28.36 -9.37
CA HIS A 580 21.85 -27.20 -9.91
C HIS A 580 23.07 -26.80 -9.06
N GLY A 581 23.34 -27.50 -7.98
CA GLY A 581 24.47 -27.27 -7.08
C GLY A 581 25.55 -28.35 -7.20
N SER A 582 25.51 -29.16 -8.24
CA SER A 582 26.53 -30.20 -8.57
C SER A 582 27.68 -29.57 -9.35
#